data_327b28364bd3174d28d5cc5c2cf24544
#
_entry.id   327b28364bd3174d28d5cc5c2cf24544
#
_cell.length_a   1.000
_cell.length_b   1.000
_cell.length_c   1.000
_cell.angle_alpha   90.00
_cell.angle_beta   90.00
_cell.angle_gamma   90.00
#
_symmetry.space_group_name_H-M   'P 1'
#
loop_
_entity.id
_entity.type
_entity.pdbx_description
1 polymer ?
#
loop_
_entity_poly.entity_id
_entity_poly.type
_entity_poly.pdbx_seq_one_letter_code
_entity_poly.pdbx_strand_id
1 'polypeptide(L)'
;MKTFILSLQHVLAMYAGAVIVPIIVAGGLGLSAEQTTYLVSVDIFMCGVATFLQVYKGKFTGIGLPVVLGCTFTAVAPMIAIGNSSGLPTMYGAIFVSGLVVVVIAPFFAKVAKLFPPVVTGSVVTIIGITLVPVAMNYIAGGQGSKDFGNPKNIVLACITLAIILVIYKFTTGFIQSIAILLGLVSGTIIASFMGMVSLTEVTQAGWFQHPTPFKFASFEFNISAILTFVIVGIVSMIESTGVYYALGNICNQEVKEPDLRRGYLAEGLAVMIGSLVNAFPYTTYSQNVGLVQISGVKSKKVMYVMVLLLLVFGSIPKIGALATIVPQPVLGGAMISMFGMVLAYGVKMLGNTDFAKQENLMIIACSVGLGLGVTTVPTAFAQLPSFIRMFTDSGIVLGTIVAIVMNLIFNRKSK
;
A
#
# COMPACT_ATOMS: atom_id res chain seq x y z
N MET A 1 6.23 24.12 -17.63
CA MET A 1 7.18 23.96 -16.51
C MET A 1 6.46 23.68 -15.17
N LYS A 2 5.52 24.52 -14.68
CA LYS A 2 4.83 24.31 -13.40
C LYS A 2 4.12 22.94 -13.28
N THR A 3 3.39 22.51 -14.32
CA THR A 3 2.70 21.19 -14.34
C THR A 3 3.67 20.04 -14.18
N PHE A 4 4.81 20.06 -14.89
CA PHE A 4 5.84 19.02 -14.82
C PHE A 4 6.45 18.92 -13.42
N ILE A 5 6.80 20.07 -12.80
CA ILE A 5 7.36 20.11 -11.44
C ILE A 5 6.36 19.51 -10.43
N LEU A 6 5.08 19.88 -10.51
CA LEU A 6 4.04 19.34 -9.64
C LEU A 6 3.83 17.83 -9.87
N SER A 7 3.89 17.37 -11.12
CA SER A 7 3.78 15.93 -11.43
C SER A 7 4.98 15.16 -10.89
N LEU A 8 6.17 15.68 -11.05
CA LEU A 8 7.39 15.08 -10.50
C LEU A 8 7.34 15.03 -8.96
N GLN A 9 6.78 16.07 -8.32
CA GLN A 9 6.55 16.07 -6.87
C GLN A 9 5.67 14.89 -6.44
N HIS A 10 4.56 14.63 -7.13
CA HIS A 10 3.68 13.50 -6.83
C HIS A 10 4.39 12.15 -7.06
N VAL A 11 5.19 12.02 -8.13
CA VAL A 11 5.99 10.83 -8.40
C VAL A 11 7.00 10.58 -7.28
N LEU A 12 7.78 11.58 -6.90
CA LEU A 12 8.83 11.44 -5.89
C LEU A 12 8.25 11.17 -4.49
N ALA A 13 7.12 11.79 -4.15
CA ALA A 13 6.45 11.52 -2.88
C ALA A 13 5.87 10.09 -2.81
N MET A 14 5.36 9.57 -3.93
CA MET A 14 4.83 8.22 -4.04
C MET A 14 5.95 7.17 -4.14
N TYR A 15 7.08 7.50 -4.78
CA TYR A 15 8.15 6.55 -5.09
C TYR A 15 8.63 5.79 -3.85
N ALA A 16 8.87 6.51 -2.74
CA ALA A 16 9.31 5.89 -1.50
C ALA A 16 8.33 4.79 -1.01
N GLY A 17 7.02 5.03 -1.13
CA GLY A 17 6.02 4.05 -0.75
C GLY A 17 5.88 2.90 -1.74
N ALA A 18 5.93 3.19 -3.02
CA ALA A 18 5.78 2.19 -4.08
C ALA A 18 6.92 1.16 -4.08
N VAL A 19 8.15 1.57 -3.77
CA VAL A 19 9.30 0.65 -3.77
C VAL A 19 9.38 -0.25 -2.53
N ILE A 20 8.79 0.16 -1.41
CA ILE A 20 8.91 -0.56 -0.14
C ILE A 20 8.13 -1.89 -0.18
N VAL A 21 6.92 -1.92 -0.72
CA VAL A 21 6.10 -3.14 -0.79
C VAL A 21 6.79 -4.24 -1.61
N PRO A 22 7.25 -4.00 -2.85
CA PRO A 22 8.04 -4.97 -3.61
C PRO A 22 9.25 -5.51 -2.85
N ILE A 23 10.00 -4.65 -2.16
CA ILE A 23 11.20 -5.05 -1.41
C ILE A 23 10.82 -5.95 -0.23
N ILE A 24 9.78 -5.61 0.55
CA ILE A 24 9.32 -6.43 1.67
C ILE A 24 8.86 -7.80 1.17
N VAL A 25 8.04 -7.84 0.13
CA VAL A 25 7.53 -9.10 -0.43
C VAL A 25 8.67 -9.93 -1.01
N ALA A 26 9.57 -9.34 -1.77
CA ALA A 26 10.73 -10.02 -2.31
C ALA A 26 11.64 -10.61 -1.21
N GLY A 27 11.91 -9.82 -0.16
CA GLY A 27 12.67 -10.28 1.00
C GLY A 27 11.98 -11.42 1.76
N GLY A 28 10.66 -11.31 1.96
CA GLY A 28 9.86 -12.34 2.62
C GLY A 28 9.74 -13.65 1.82
N LEU A 29 9.87 -13.59 0.51
CA LEU A 29 9.84 -14.72 -0.42
C LEU A 29 11.25 -15.25 -0.78
N GLY A 30 12.32 -14.60 -0.29
CA GLY A 30 13.70 -14.97 -0.61
C GLY A 30 14.05 -14.81 -2.11
N LEU A 31 13.46 -13.84 -2.79
CA LEU A 31 13.70 -13.61 -4.22
C LEU A 31 15.09 -13.02 -4.47
N SER A 32 15.63 -13.29 -5.65
CA SER A 32 16.92 -12.73 -6.07
C SER A 32 16.88 -11.21 -6.26
N ALA A 33 18.03 -10.58 -6.26
CA ALA A 33 18.16 -9.15 -6.51
C ALA A 33 17.63 -8.74 -7.90
N GLU A 34 17.84 -9.58 -8.92
CA GLU A 34 17.30 -9.36 -10.27
C GLU A 34 15.76 -9.42 -10.26
N GLN A 35 15.18 -10.41 -9.61
CA GLN A 35 13.73 -10.53 -9.45
C GLN A 35 13.16 -9.34 -8.68
N THR A 36 13.82 -8.92 -7.60
CA THR A 36 13.41 -7.74 -6.82
C THR A 36 13.45 -6.47 -7.66
N THR A 37 14.51 -6.26 -8.43
CA THR A 37 14.63 -5.11 -9.36
C THR A 37 13.49 -5.11 -10.39
N TYR A 38 13.15 -6.28 -10.94
CA TYR A 38 12.00 -6.39 -11.85
C TYR A 38 10.69 -6.03 -11.15
N LEU A 39 10.43 -6.59 -9.97
CA LEU A 39 9.21 -6.34 -9.22
C LEU A 39 9.06 -4.85 -8.88
N VAL A 40 10.12 -4.18 -8.46
CA VAL A 40 10.10 -2.73 -8.20
C VAL A 40 9.79 -1.95 -9.49
N SER A 41 10.45 -2.30 -10.59
CA SER A 41 10.28 -1.60 -11.87
C SER A 41 8.86 -1.79 -12.42
N VAL A 42 8.36 -3.02 -12.43
CA VAL A 42 7.00 -3.31 -12.93
C VAL A 42 5.93 -2.72 -12.04
N ASP A 43 6.17 -2.65 -10.72
CA ASP A 43 5.22 -2.01 -9.79
C ASP A 43 5.10 -0.51 -10.08
N ILE A 44 6.22 0.20 -10.23
CA ILE A 44 6.22 1.63 -10.61
C ILE A 44 5.48 1.84 -11.92
N PHE A 45 5.73 0.99 -12.94
CA PHE A 45 5.04 1.05 -14.21
C PHE A 45 3.53 0.86 -14.04
N MET A 46 3.13 -0.16 -13.31
CA MET A 46 1.73 -0.49 -13.09
C MET A 46 1.02 0.52 -12.19
N CYS A 47 1.70 1.17 -11.25
CA CYS A 47 1.17 2.35 -10.55
C CYS A 47 0.76 3.45 -11.54
N GLY A 48 1.55 3.65 -12.61
CA GLY A 48 1.19 4.56 -13.71
C GLY A 48 -0.08 4.11 -14.43
N VAL A 49 -0.17 2.84 -14.83
CA VAL A 49 -1.36 2.28 -15.49
C VAL A 49 -2.60 2.37 -14.59
N ALA A 50 -2.47 1.96 -13.33
CA ALA A 50 -3.54 1.98 -12.35
C ALA A 50 -4.05 3.41 -12.08
N THR A 51 -3.13 4.37 -11.92
CA THR A 51 -3.47 5.79 -11.76
C THR A 51 -4.15 6.34 -13.00
N PHE A 52 -3.72 5.96 -14.21
CA PHE A 52 -4.39 6.35 -15.44
C PHE A 52 -5.85 5.89 -15.47
N LEU A 53 -6.10 4.62 -15.14
CA LEU A 53 -7.45 4.06 -15.10
C LEU A 53 -8.38 4.83 -14.13
N GLN A 54 -7.82 5.39 -13.05
CA GLN A 54 -8.59 6.16 -12.07
C GLN A 54 -8.85 7.61 -12.50
N VAL A 55 -7.84 8.28 -13.05
CA VAL A 55 -7.92 9.71 -13.41
C VAL A 55 -8.75 9.89 -14.69
N TYR A 56 -8.70 8.92 -15.60
CA TYR A 56 -9.48 8.91 -16.82
C TYR A 56 -10.95 8.62 -16.51
N LYS A 57 -11.78 9.68 -16.49
CA LYS A 57 -13.22 9.55 -16.27
C LYS A 57 -13.91 9.04 -17.54
N GLY A 58 -13.85 7.74 -17.75
CA GLY A 58 -14.50 7.05 -18.85
C GLY A 58 -15.98 6.71 -18.55
N LYS A 59 -16.62 6.03 -19.49
CA LYS A 59 -17.99 5.52 -19.33
C LYS A 59 -18.06 4.42 -18.26
N PHE A 60 -17.03 3.58 -18.17
CA PHE A 60 -17.01 2.38 -17.31
C PHE A 60 -16.01 2.47 -16.17
N THR A 61 -14.90 3.17 -16.33
CA THR A 61 -13.79 3.22 -15.37
C THR A 61 -13.41 4.65 -15.02
N GLY A 62 -12.81 4.80 -13.85
CA GLY A 62 -12.19 6.02 -13.36
C GLY A 62 -13.13 6.96 -12.63
N ILE A 63 -12.77 7.27 -11.40
CA ILE A 63 -13.51 8.22 -10.56
C ILE A 63 -13.35 9.67 -11.07
N GLY A 64 -12.23 9.94 -11.75
CA GLY A 64 -11.95 11.25 -12.32
C GLY A 64 -11.50 12.31 -11.33
N LEU A 65 -11.07 11.91 -10.14
CA LEU A 65 -10.39 12.73 -9.14
C LEU A 65 -8.87 12.61 -9.29
N PRO A 66 -8.07 13.49 -8.66
CA PRO A 66 -6.61 13.39 -8.63
C PRO A 66 -6.16 12.28 -7.66
N VAL A 67 -6.59 11.06 -7.93
CA VAL A 67 -6.28 9.85 -7.15
C VAL A 67 -5.03 9.22 -7.72
N VAL A 68 -4.11 8.82 -6.84
CA VAL A 68 -2.96 8.00 -7.18
C VAL A 68 -3.20 6.59 -6.66
N LEU A 69 -2.95 5.58 -7.49
CA LEU A 69 -2.93 4.19 -7.08
C LEU A 69 -1.49 3.72 -6.90
N GLY A 70 -1.29 2.96 -5.83
CA GLY A 70 -0.04 2.26 -5.55
C GLY A 70 -0.32 0.84 -5.05
N CYS A 71 0.73 0.04 -4.93
CA CYS A 71 0.62 -1.29 -4.36
C CYS A 71 0.09 -1.22 -2.92
N THR A 72 -0.83 -2.13 -2.59
CA THR A 72 -1.46 -2.11 -1.27
C THR A 72 -0.59 -2.79 -0.21
N PHE A 73 -0.43 -2.13 0.93
CA PHE A 73 0.24 -2.72 2.10
C PHE A 73 -0.57 -3.87 2.72
N THR A 74 -1.90 -3.89 2.51
CA THR A 74 -2.80 -4.94 3.00
C THR A 74 -2.46 -6.30 2.43
N ALA A 75 -1.90 -6.36 1.22
CA ALA A 75 -1.54 -7.60 0.54
C ALA A 75 -0.18 -8.17 0.97
N VAL A 76 0.68 -7.42 1.67
CA VAL A 76 2.05 -7.82 1.98
C VAL A 76 2.10 -9.16 2.73
N ALA A 77 1.42 -9.27 3.85
CA ALA A 77 1.42 -10.50 4.65
C ALA A 77 0.77 -11.69 3.90
N PRO A 78 -0.41 -11.54 3.27
CA PRO A 78 -0.97 -12.60 2.42
C PRO A 78 -0.07 -13.04 1.27
N MET A 79 0.62 -12.12 0.59
CA MET A 79 1.54 -12.45 -0.50
C MET A 79 2.71 -13.29 -0.01
N ILE A 80 3.34 -12.90 1.10
CA ILE A 80 4.45 -13.64 1.69
C ILE A 80 3.97 -15.01 2.17
N ALA A 81 2.85 -15.09 2.87
CA ALA A 81 2.31 -16.34 3.39
C ALA A 81 1.97 -17.34 2.27
N ILE A 82 1.22 -16.90 1.26
CA ILE A 82 0.80 -17.76 0.14
C ILE A 82 1.98 -18.08 -0.78
N GLY A 83 2.84 -17.10 -1.05
CA GLY A 83 4.02 -17.32 -1.88
C GLY A 83 4.97 -18.35 -1.30
N ASN A 84 5.16 -18.37 0.04
CA ASN A 84 5.99 -19.37 0.73
C ASN A 84 5.30 -20.73 0.87
N SER A 85 3.99 -20.79 1.08
CA SER A 85 3.28 -22.05 1.32
C SER A 85 2.84 -22.75 0.05
N SER A 86 2.49 -22.01 -1.00
CA SER A 86 1.84 -22.54 -2.21
C SER A 86 2.50 -22.06 -3.51
N GLY A 87 3.52 -21.23 -3.41
CA GLY A 87 4.29 -20.72 -4.56
C GLY A 87 3.70 -19.49 -5.24
N LEU A 88 4.56 -18.86 -6.07
CA LEU A 88 4.20 -17.65 -6.83
C LEU A 88 3.04 -17.87 -7.82
N PRO A 89 2.92 -19.01 -8.54
CA PRO A 89 1.79 -19.25 -9.44
C PRO A 89 0.44 -19.14 -8.75
N THR A 90 0.30 -19.78 -7.58
CA THR A 90 -0.92 -19.75 -6.77
C THR A 90 -1.21 -18.34 -6.25
N MET A 91 -0.18 -17.62 -5.83
CA MET A 91 -0.30 -16.23 -5.35
C MET A 91 -0.84 -15.31 -6.46
N TYR A 92 -0.24 -15.34 -7.67
CA TYR A 92 -0.67 -14.49 -8.77
C TYR A 92 -2.02 -14.90 -9.37
N GLY A 93 -2.32 -16.21 -9.42
CA GLY A 93 -3.65 -16.69 -9.80
C GLY A 93 -4.74 -16.18 -8.85
N ALA A 94 -4.48 -16.20 -7.55
CA ALA A 94 -5.40 -15.68 -6.55
C ALA A 94 -5.57 -14.15 -6.63
N ILE A 95 -4.49 -13.40 -6.88
CA ILE A 95 -4.54 -11.94 -7.11
C ILE A 95 -5.39 -11.63 -8.34
N PHE A 96 -5.20 -12.35 -9.46
CA PHE A 96 -5.99 -12.15 -10.67
C PHE A 96 -7.48 -12.34 -10.41
N VAL A 97 -7.85 -13.47 -9.78
CA VAL A 97 -9.27 -13.76 -9.48
C VAL A 97 -9.84 -12.74 -8.49
N SER A 98 -9.06 -12.26 -7.52
CA SER A 98 -9.53 -11.20 -6.61
C SER A 98 -9.86 -9.91 -7.36
N GLY A 99 -9.02 -9.51 -8.32
CA GLY A 99 -9.30 -8.36 -9.20
C GLY A 99 -10.59 -8.54 -10.01
N LEU A 100 -10.80 -9.74 -10.55
CA LEU A 100 -12.04 -10.09 -11.27
C LEU A 100 -13.27 -9.99 -10.34
N VAL A 101 -13.16 -10.53 -9.12
CA VAL A 101 -14.25 -10.44 -8.13
C VAL A 101 -14.53 -8.97 -7.78
N VAL A 102 -13.51 -8.14 -7.57
CA VAL A 102 -13.69 -6.70 -7.33
C VAL A 102 -14.44 -6.04 -8.48
N VAL A 103 -14.11 -6.34 -9.74
CA VAL A 103 -14.83 -5.84 -10.92
C VAL A 103 -16.31 -6.25 -10.87
N VAL A 104 -16.59 -7.51 -10.56
CA VAL A 104 -17.97 -8.05 -10.51
C VAL A 104 -18.77 -7.42 -9.37
N ILE A 105 -18.18 -7.27 -8.18
CA ILE A 105 -18.89 -6.74 -7.01
C ILE A 105 -18.95 -5.20 -6.98
N ALA A 106 -18.14 -4.49 -7.75
CA ALA A 106 -18.06 -3.03 -7.75
C ALA A 106 -19.42 -2.31 -7.83
N PRO A 107 -20.37 -2.70 -8.70
CA PRO A 107 -21.69 -2.09 -8.76
C PRO A 107 -22.52 -2.27 -7.48
N PHE A 108 -22.39 -3.43 -6.84
CA PHE A 108 -23.11 -3.73 -5.60
C PHE A 108 -22.44 -3.02 -4.41
N PHE A 109 -21.11 -3.06 -4.36
CA PHE A 109 -20.34 -2.42 -3.31
C PHE A 109 -20.55 -0.90 -3.29
N ALA A 110 -20.63 -0.27 -4.45
CA ALA A 110 -20.93 1.17 -4.55
C ALA A 110 -22.27 1.56 -3.90
N LYS A 111 -23.29 0.70 -3.99
CA LYS A 111 -24.58 0.91 -3.33
C LYS A 111 -24.50 0.81 -1.82
N VAL A 112 -23.69 -0.12 -1.34
CA VAL A 112 -23.53 -0.38 0.11
C VAL A 112 -22.35 0.41 0.73
N ALA A 113 -21.62 1.20 -0.03
CA ALA A 113 -20.50 2.00 0.46
C ALA A 113 -20.87 2.92 1.63
N LYS A 114 -22.14 3.37 1.70
CA LYS A 114 -22.69 4.12 2.84
C LYS A 114 -22.74 3.32 4.16
N LEU A 115 -22.61 1.99 4.10
CA LEU A 115 -22.54 1.12 5.29
C LEU A 115 -21.12 1.07 5.88
N PHE A 116 -20.15 1.73 5.24
CA PHE A 116 -18.78 1.87 5.75
C PHE A 116 -18.55 3.31 6.28
N PRO A 117 -19.12 3.63 7.45
CA PRO A 117 -18.94 4.96 8.06
C PRO A 117 -17.48 5.15 8.51
N PRO A 118 -17.11 6.39 8.91
CA PRO A 118 -15.76 6.68 9.38
C PRO A 118 -15.24 5.74 10.49
N VAL A 119 -16.13 5.23 11.35
CA VAL A 119 -15.75 4.27 12.39
C VAL A 119 -15.18 2.97 11.80
N VAL A 120 -15.72 2.49 10.67
CA VAL A 120 -15.22 1.27 10.00
C VAL A 120 -13.97 1.60 9.19
N THR A 121 -14.06 2.58 8.28
CA THR A 121 -12.93 2.92 7.39
C THR A 121 -11.72 3.40 8.17
N GLY A 122 -11.92 4.22 9.20
CA GLY A 122 -10.85 4.69 10.08
C GLY A 122 -10.22 3.56 10.91
N SER A 123 -11.02 2.62 11.43
CA SER A 123 -10.50 1.44 12.14
C SER A 123 -9.64 0.58 11.21
N VAL A 124 -10.10 0.31 9.98
CA VAL A 124 -9.34 -0.48 8.99
C VAL A 124 -8.00 0.16 8.68
N VAL A 125 -7.97 1.46 8.37
CA VAL A 125 -6.71 2.17 8.06
C VAL A 125 -5.78 2.22 9.29
N THR A 126 -6.35 2.38 10.49
CA THR A 126 -5.60 2.32 11.75
C THR A 126 -4.95 0.94 11.95
N ILE A 127 -5.70 -0.13 11.71
CA ILE A 127 -5.19 -1.51 11.81
C ILE A 127 -4.06 -1.72 10.79
N ILE A 128 -4.23 -1.29 9.54
CA ILE A 128 -3.18 -1.41 8.51
C ILE A 128 -1.89 -0.74 9.00
N GLY A 129 -1.97 0.49 9.49
CA GLY A 129 -0.79 1.21 9.96
C GLY A 129 -0.10 0.51 11.14
N ILE A 130 -0.86 0.09 12.15
CA ILE A 130 -0.28 -0.50 13.38
C ILE A 130 0.27 -1.91 13.15
N THR A 131 -0.35 -2.71 12.30
CA THR A 131 0.08 -4.09 12.01
C THR A 131 1.36 -4.16 11.17
N LEU A 132 1.73 -3.06 10.50
CA LEU A 132 2.97 -2.97 9.73
C LEU A 132 4.16 -2.47 10.57
N VAL A 133 3.94 -1.92 11.78
CA VAL A 133 5.03 -1.48 12.66
C VAL A 133 6.02 -2.60 13.00
N PRO A 134 5.62 -3.84 13.33
CA PRO A 134 6.55 -4.94 13.56
C PRO A 134 7.46 -5.22 12.36
N VAL A 135 6.95 -5.08 11.13
CA VAL A 135 7.77 -5.23 9.91
C VAL A 135 8.86 -4.16 9.87
N ALA A 136 8.52 -2.91 10.14
CA ALA A 136 9.49 -1.82 10.21
C ALA A 136 10.56 -2.09 11.30
N MET A 137 10.16 -2.60 12.46
CA MET A 137 11.10 -2.96 13.55
C MET A 137 12.06 -4.06 13.15
N ASN A 138 11.60 -5.08 12.42
CA ASN A 138 12.46 -6.11 11.88
C ASN A 138 13.51 -5.54 10.91
N TYR A 139 13.13 -4.60 10.06
CA TYR A 139 14.06 -3.92 9.14
C TYR A 139 15.05 -3.01 9.87
N ILE A 140 14.64 -2.29 10.92
CA ILE A 140 15.52 -1.52 11.81
C ILE A 140 16.61 -2.42 12.41
N ALA A 141 16.22 -3.62 12.80
CA ALA A 141 17.16 -4.59 13.38
C ALA A 141 18.12 -5.22 12.35
N GLY A 142 17.94 -4.97 11.05
CA GLY A 142 18.78 -5.52 9.99
C GLY A 142 18.14 -6.66 9.19
N GLY A 143 16.82 -6.89 9.37
CA GLY A 143 16.04 -7.93 8.67
C GLY A 143 16.00 -9.27 9.41
N GLN A 144 14.81 -9.85 9.42
CA GLN A 144 14.57 -11.14 10.08
C GLN A 144 15.45 -12.24 9.48
N GLY A 145 16.17 -12.97 10.35
CA GLY A 145 17.06 -14.05 9.93
C GLY A 145 18.45 -13.61 9.47
N SER A 146 18.78 -12.31 9.47
CA SER A 146 20.13 -11.84 9.20
C SER A 146 21.08 -12.19 10.36
N LYS A 147 22.36 -12.46 10.05
CA LYS A 147 23.41 -12.72 11.07
C LYS A 147 23.62 -11.50 11.98
N ASP A 148 23.37 -10.31 11.48
CA ASP A 148 23.55 -9.03 12.16
C ASP A 148 22.25 -8.49 12.74
N PHE A 149 21.23 -9.32 12.95
CA PHE A 149 19.95 -8.93 13.52
C PHE A 149 20.16 -8.34 14.94
N GLY A 150 19.64 -7.13 15.17
CA GLY A 150 19.77 -6.43 16.43
C GLY A 150 21.14 -5.76 16.66
N ASN A 151 22.03 -5.78 15.66
CA ASN A 151 23.32 -5.10 15.76
C ASN A 151 23.11 -3.58 16.01
N PRO A 152 23.78 -2.98 17.01
CA PRO A 152 23.68 -1.54 17.30
C PRO A 152 23.93 -0.64 16.09
N LYS A 153 24.79 -1.04 15.15
CA LYS A 153 25.06 -0.28 13.91
C LYS A 153 23.80 -0.15 13.05
N ASN A 154 23.00 -1.21 12.94
CA ASN A 154 21.74 -1.20 12.20
C ASN A 154 20.74 -0.26 12.86
N ILE A 155 20.59 -0.36 14.18
CA ILE A 155 19.65 0.47 14.94
C ILE A 155 20.03 1.95 14.84
N VAL A 156 21.32 2.28 15.00
CA VAL A 156 21.80 3.66 14.88
C VAL A 156 21.57 4.22 13.49
N LEU A 157 21.86 3.45 12.42
CA LEU A 157 21.62 3.87 11.05
C LEU A 157 20.12 4.13 10.78
N ALA A 158 19.26 3.26 11.27
CA ALA A 158 17.80 3.44 11.17
C ALA A 158 17.33 4.69 11.92
N CYS A 159 17.84 4.91 13.15
CA CYS A 159 17.52 6.10 13.95
C CYS A 159 18.01 7.39 13.28
N ILE A 160 19.20 7.38 12.68
CA ILE A 160 19.73 8.53 11.92
C ILE A 160 18.81 8.81 10.72
N THR A 161 18.43 7.79 9.97
CA THR A 161 17.51 7.94 8.82
C THR A 161 16.19 8.55 9.26
N LEU A 162 15.58 8.02 10.31
CA LEU A 162 14.35 8.56 10.88
C LEU A 162 14.52 10.00 11.35
N ALA A 163 15.62 10.31 12.05
CA ALA A 163 15.91 11.66 12.52
C ALA A 163 16.04 12.66 11.35
N ILE A 164 16.71 12.26 10.25
CA ILE A 164 16.82 13.10 9.04
C ILE A 164 15.41 13.38 8.47
N ILE A 165 14.55 12.36 8.35
CA ILE A 165 13.17 12.53 7.88
C ILE A 165 12.42 13.54 8.76
N LEU A 166 12.49 13.38 10.09
CA LEU A 166 11.81 14.25 11.04
C LEU A 166 12.34 15.69 11.01
N VAL A 167 13.65 15.87 10.87
CA VAL A 167 14.28 17.20 10.73
C VAL A 167 13.80 17.87 9.45
N ILE A 168 13.84 17.18 8.32
CA ILE A 168 13.33 17.71 7.04
C ILE A 168 11.86 18.08 7.21
N TYR A 169 11.04 17.19 7.77
CA TYR A 169 9.62 17.41 7.93
C TYR A 169 9.31 18.62 8.82
N LYS A 170 10.11 18.85 9.88
CA LYS A 170 9.94 19.95 10.83
C LYS A 170 10.37 21.30 10.26
N PHE A 171 11.51 21.34 9.56
CA PHE A 171 12.14 22.59 9.16
C PHE A 171 11.85 23.01 7.71
N THR A 172 11.13 22.19 6.95
CA THR A 172 10.76 22.51 5.57
C THR A 172 9.24 22.50 5.38
N THR A 173 8.79 23.10 4.30
CA THR A 173 7.38 23.16 3.91
C THR A 173 7.21 22.85 2.43
N GLY A 174 5.97 22.58 2.01
CA GLY A 174 5.63 22.38 0.61
C GLY A 174 6.32 21.17 -0.03
N PHE A 175 7.04 21.39 -1.12
CA PHE A 175 7.64 20.31 -1.91
C PHE A 175 8.67 19.49 -1.12
N ILE A 176 9.61 20.12 -0.44
CA ILE A 176 10.68 19.42 0.29
C ILE A 176 10.10 18.57 1.42
N GLN A 177 9.10 19.10 2.13
CA GLN A 177 8.41 18.34 3.17
C GLN A 177 7.71 17.11 2.60
N SER A 178 7.08 17.21 1.42
CA SER A 178 6.36 16.08 0.80
C SER A 178 7.26 14.93 0.35
N ILE A 179 8.54 15.20 0.09
CA ILE A 179 9.55 14.20 -0.29
C ILE A 179 10.52 13.86 0.85
N ALA A 180 10.20 14.25 2.08
CA ALA A 180 11.09 14.05 3.25
C ALA A 180 11.53 12.59 3.42
N ILE A 181 10.62 11.64 3.20
CA ILE A 181 10.92 10.20 3.29
C ILE A 181 11.92 9.78 2.21
N LEU A 182 11.75 10.23 0.98
CA LEU A 182 12.69 9.96 -0.11
C LEU A 182 14.07 10.55 0.18
N LEU A 183 14.12 11.79 0.67
CA LEU A 183 15.38 12.43 1.05
C LEU A 183 16.06 11.70 2.22
N GLY A 184 15.27 11.20 3.17
CA GLY A 184 15.79 10.36 4.26
C GLY A 184 16.36 9.04 3.75
N LEU A 185 15.67 8.35 2.82
CA LEU A 185 16.18 7.13 2.18
C LEU A 185 17.50 7.39 1.45
N VAL A 186 17.58 8.44 0.65
CA VAL A 186 18.80 8.82 -0.08
C VAL A 186 19.93 9.15 0.89
N SER A 187 19.69 10.02 1.87
CA SER A 187 20.70 10.42 2.85
C SER A 187 21.16 9.24 3.71
N GLY A 188 20.22 8.40 4.18
CA GLY A 188 20.53 7.18 4.94
C GLY A 188 21.35 6.18 4.11
N THR A 189 21.05 6.03 2.82
CA THR A 189 21.82 5.16 1.91
C THR A 189 23.23 5.70 1.67
N ILE A 190 23.39 7.03 1.54
CA ILE A 190 24.71 7.66 1.44
C ILE A 190 25.53 7.38 2.70
N ILE A 191 24.95 7.56 3.89
CA ILE A 191 25.62 7.26 5.17
C ILE A 191 26.00 5.77 5.24
N ALA A 192 25.08 4.87 4.86
CA ALA A 192 25.33 3.45 4.82
C ALA A 192 26.43 3.06 3.83
N SER A 193 26.60 3.80 2.73
CA SER A 193 27.69 3.63 1.78
C SER A 193 29.06 3.88 2.43
N PHE A 194 29.18 4.93 3.24
CA PHE A 194 30.39 5.17 4.04
C PHE A 194 30.66 4.11 5.09
N MET A 195 29.60 3.40 5.53
CA MET A 195 29.73 2.25 6.45
C MET A 195 30.05 0.93 5.71
N GLY A 196 30.19 0.93 4.39
CA GLY A 196 30.45 -0.26 3.57
C GLY A 196 29.26 -1.20 3.42
N MET A 197 28.03 -0.73 3.66
CA MET A 197 26.81 -1.54 3.61
C MET A 197 26.09 -1.50 2.25
N VAL A 198 26.59 -0.75 1.27
CA VAL A 198 25.96 -0.56 -0.04
C VAL A 198 26.84 -1.14 -1.14
N SER A 199 26.22 -1.94 -2.03
CA SER A 199 26.86 -2.43 -3.25
C SER A 199 26.16 -1.84 -4.48
N LEU A 200 26.89 -1.23 -5.39
CA LEU A 200 26.37 -0.66 -6.64
C LEU A 200 26.32 -1.68 -7.79
N THR A 201 26.73 -2.92 -7.54
CA THR A 201 26.84 -3.96 -8.57
C THR A 201 25.51 -4.17 -9.33
N GLU A 202 24.41 -4.20 -8.61
CA GLU A 202 23.07 -4.41 -9.19
C GLU A 202 22.65 -3.25 -10.11
N VAL A 203 22.96 -2.01 -9.71
CA VAL A 203 22.66 -0.82 -10.52
C VAL A 203 23.49 -0.79 -11.80
N THR A 204 24.77 -1.20 -11.71
CA THR A 204 25.66 -1.23 -12.88
C THR A 204 25.26 -2.32 -13.87
N GLN A 205 24.80 -3.46 -13.40
CA GLN A 205 24.35 -4.60 -14.21
C GLN A 205 22.94 -4.42 -14.76
N ALA A 206 22.09 -3.62 -14.13
CA ALA A 206 20.73 -3.37 -14.59
C ALA A 206 20.71 -2.72 -15.99
N GLY A 207 19.80 -3.17 -16.84
CA GLY A 207 19.57 -2.62 -18.16
C GLY A 207 19.03 -1.20 -18.16
N TRP A 208 19.05 -0.54 -19.32
CA TRP A 208 18.47 0.79 -19.48
C TRP A 208 16.99 0.76 -19.86
N PHE A 209 16.51 -0.35 -20.41
CA PHE A 209 15.12 -0.48 -20.82
C PHE A 209 14.57 -1.87 -20.53
N GLN A 210 13.37 -1.90 -20.00
CA GLN A 210 12.60 -3.11 -19.74
C GLN A 210 11.12 -2.80 -19.91
N HIS A 211 10.39 -3.71 -20.53
CA HIS A 211 8.94 -3.64 -20.60
C HIS A 211 8.32 -4.68 -19.65
N PRO A 212 7.14 -4.41 -19.11
CA PRO A 212 6.39 -5.42 -18.37
C PRO A 212 6.14 -6.64 -19.25
N THR A 213 6.57 -7.81 -18.79
CA THR A 213 6.44 -9.06 -19.54
C THR A 213 5.37 -9.92 -18.86
N PRO A 214 4.31 -10.33 -19.57
CA PRO A 214 3.33 -11.25 -19.02
C PRO A 214 3.99 -12.55 -18.53
N PHE A 215 3.59 -13.01 -17.35
CA PHE A 215 4.03 -14.27 -16.76
C PHE A 215 5.56 -14.43 -16.65
N LYS A 216 6.28 -13.33 -16.37
CA LYS A 216 7.75 -13.31 -16.30
C LYS A 216 8.30 -14.35 -15.32
N PHE A 217 7.70 -14.48 -14.13
CA PHE A 217 8.17 -15.36 -13.07
C PHE A 217 7.23 -16.52 -12.78
N ALA A 218 5.94 -16.33 -13.02
CA ALA A 218 4.93 -17.31 -12.67
C ALA A 218 3.71 -17.17 -13.57
N SER A 219 3.19 -18.29 -14.03
CA SER A 219 1.86 -18.44 -14.61
C SER A 219 0.80 -18.42 -13.49
N PHE A 220 -0.45 -18.68 -13.82
CA PHE A 220 -1.51 -18.76 -12.82
C PHE A 220 -1.80 -20.22 -12.44
N GLU A 221 -1.86 -20.45 -11.13
CA GLU A 221 -2.49 -21.61 -10.53
C GLU A 221 -3.59 -21.13 -9.58
N PHE A 222 -4.65 -21.93 -9.46
CA PHE A 222 -5.83 -21.51 -8.72
C PHE A 222 -6.04 -22.40 -7.49
N ASN A 223 -6.03 -21.76 -6.32
CA ASN A 223 -6.33 -22.36 -5.03
C ASN A 223 -7.44 -21.57 -4.35
N ILE A 224 -8.51 -22.22 -3.94
CA ILE A 224 -9.71 -21.57 -3.39
C ILE A 224 -9.36 -20.78 -2.11
N SER A 225 -8.54 -21.34 -1.23
CA SER A 225 -8.16 -20.66 0.02
C SER A 225 -7.37 -19.37 -0.26
N ALA A 226 -6.40 -19.43 -1.17
CA ALA A 226 -5.63 -18.27 -1.59
C ALA A 226 -6.52 -17.21 -2.26
N ILE A 227 -7.44 -17.64 -3.14
CA ILE A 227 -8.41 -16.76 -3.79
C ILE A 227 -9.28 -16.05 -2.76
N LEU A 228 -9.85 -16.76 -1.81
CA LEU A 228 -10.70 -16.16 -0.77
C LEU A 228 -9.92 -15.14 0.07
N THR A 229 -8.66 -15.45 0.42
CA THR A 229 -7.80 -14.51 1.14
C THR A 229 -7.61 -13.21 0.34
N PHE A 230 -7.25 -13.29 -0.95
CA PHE A 230 -7.08 -12.08 -1.76
C PHE A 230 -8.40 -11.38 -2.10
N VAL A 231 -9.52 -12.08 -2.20
CA VAL A 231 -10.85 -11.43 -2.31
C VAL A 231 -11.13 -10.56 -1.10
N ILE A 232 -10.82 -11.04 0.11
CA ILE A 232 -10.96 -10.23 1.32
C ILE A 232 -10.03 -9.03 1.29
N VAL A 233 -8.76 -9.19 0.88
CA VAL A 233 -7.84 -8.07 0.67
C VAL A 233 -8.42 -7.06 -0.31
N GLY A 234 -9.02 -7.51 -1.41
CA GLY A 234 -9.70 -6.64 -2.38
C GLY A 234 -10.86 -5.85 -1.76
N ILE A 235 -11.69 -6.50 -0.93
CA ILE A 235 -12.79 -5.82 -0.21
C ILE A 235 -12.22 -4.77 0.76
N VAL A 236 -11.16 -5.09 1.51
CA VAL A 236 -10.49 -4.14 2.40
C VAL A 236 -9.96 -2.94 1.63
N SER A 237 -9.34 -3.18 0.47
CA SER A 237 -8.86 -2.10 -0.41
C SER A 237 -9.99 -1.21 -0.91
N MET A 238 -11.15 -1.78 -1.27
CA MET A 238 -12.33 -0.99 -1.66
C MET A 238 -12.85 -0.13 -0.50
N ILE A 239 -12.80 -0.62 0.75
CA ILE A 239 -13.20 0.14 1.95
C ILE A 239 -12.22 1.31 2.16
N GLU A 240 -10.92 1.06 2.11
CA GLU A 240 -9.87 2.08 2.21
C GLU A 240 -10.06 3.16 1.13
N SER A 241 -10.23 2.75 -0.11
CA SER A 241 -10.43 3.65 -1.25
C SER A 241 -11.70 4.49 -1.14
N THR A 242 -12.75 3.95 -0.54
CA THR A 242 -13.98 4.72 -0.27
C THR A 242 -13.67 5.97 0.57
N GLY A 243 -12.88 5.82 1.63
CA GLY A 243 -12.43 6.93 2.46
C GLY A 243 -11.62 7.97 1.69
N VAL A 244 -10.69 7.51 0.86
CA VAL A 244 -9.85 8.38 0.01
C VAL A 244 -10.67 9.12 -1.03
N TYR A 245 -11.63 8.47 -1.67
CA TYR A 245 -12.51 9.09 -2.67
C TYR A 245 -13.34 10.21 -2.07
N TYR A 246 -13.95 10.00 -0.91
CA TYR A 246 -14.70 11.06 -0.22
C TYR A 246 -13.79 12.20 0.24
N ALA A 247 -12.60 11.89 0.78
CA ALA A 247 -11.64 12.91 1.19
C ALA A 247 -11.19 13.79 0.02
N LEU A 248 -10.83 13.18 -1.12
CA LEU A 248 -10.46 13.93 -2.32
C LEU A 248 -11.63 14.65 -2.95
N GLY A 249 -12.83 14.08 -2.93
CA GLY A 249 -14.06 14.76 -3.35
C GLY A 249 -14.27 16.07 -2.61
N ASN A 250 -14.15 16.04 -1.29
CA ASN A 250 -14.24 17.22 -0.42
C ASN A 250 -13.15 18.27 -0.75
N ILE A 251 -11.89 17.86 -0.89
CA ILE A 251 -10.77 18.76 -1.24
C ILE A 251 -10.99 19.39 -2.62
N CYS A 252 -11.53 18.62 -3.57
CA CYS A 252 -11.79 19.09 -4.94
C CYS A 252 -13.12 19.82 -5.09
N ASN A 253 -13.94 19.94 -4.04
CA ASN A 253 -15.30 20.45 -4.06
C ASN A 253 -16.19 19.71 -5.09
N GLN A 254 -16.03 18.37 -5.17
CA GLN A 254 -16.82 17.50 -6.02
C GLN A 254 -17.58 16.49 -5.17
N GLU A 255 -18.89 16.44 -5.30
CA GLU A 255 -19.71 15.42 -4.66
C GLU A 255 -19.43 14.06 -5.32
N VAL A 256 -19.02 13.09 -4.52
CA VAL A 256 -18.78 11.69 -4.96
C VAL A 256 -20.08 10.92 -4.84
N LYS A 257 -20.63 10.49 -5.98
CA LYS A 257 -21.88 9.75 -6.08
C LYS A 257 -21.62 8.25 -6.32
N GLU A 258 -22.65 7.43 -6.13
CA GLU A 258 -22.60 5.97 -6.38
C GLU A 258 -21.99 5.60 -7.76
N PRO A 259 -22.37 6.24 -8.89
CA PRO A 259 -21.76 5.94 -10.18
C PRO A 259 -20.26 6.27 -10.25
N ASP A 260 -19.79 7.27 -9.48
CA ASP A 260 -18.37 7.60 -9.40
C ASP A 260 -17.60 6.53 -8.63
N LEU A 261 -18.12 6.12 -7.47
CA LEU A 261 -17.56 5.01 -6.67
C LEU A 261 -17.47 3.72 -7.49
N ARG A 262 -18.56 3.35 -8.18
CA ARG A 262 -18.57 2.18 -9.05
C ARG A 262 -17.43 2.23 -10.06
N ARG A 263 -17.24 3.36 -10.77
CA ARG A 263 -16.15 3.51 -11.74
C ARG A 263 -14.77 3.44 -11.10
N GLY A 264 -14.62 3.99 -9.88
CA GLY A 264 -13.40 3.91 -9.10
C GLY A 264 -13.03 2.46 -8.77
N TYR A 265 -13.96 1.70 -8.22
CA TYR A 265 -13.72 0.28 -7.90
C TYR A 265 -13.49 -0.60 -9.14
N LEU A 266 -14.18 -0.33 -10.26
CA LEU A 266 -13.91 -1.01 -11.52
C LEU A 266 -12.47 -0.75 -12.00
N ALA A 267 -11.98 0.47 -11.86
CA ALA A 267 -10.60 0.81 -12.20
C ALA A 267 -9.58 0.08 -11.31
N GLU A 268 -9.85 -0.04 -10.00
CA GLU A 268 -9.00 -0.82 -9.09
C GLU A 268 -8.96 -2.29 -9.46
N GLY A 269 -10.11 -2.93 -9.63
CA GLY A 269 -10.19 -4.34 -10.00
C GLY A 269 -9.47 -4.63 -11.32
N LEU A 270 -9.64 -3.77 -12.33
CA LEU A 270 -8.92 -3.89 -13.60
C LEU A 270 -7.40 -3.69 -13.43
N ALA A 271 -6.98 -2.74 -12.60
CA ALA A 271 -5.56 -2.54 -12.29
C ALA A 271 -4.93 -3.77 -11.64
N VAL A 272 -5.63 -4.41 -10.69
CA VAL A 272 -5.20 -5.65 -10.05
C VAL A 272 -5.09 -6.80 -11.06
N MET A 273 -6.09 -6.96 -11.94
CA MET A 273 -6.06 -7.99 -12.99
C MET A 273 -4.88 -7.78 -13.96
N ILE A 274 -4.71 -6.57 -14.48
CA ILE A 274 -3.61 -6.25 -15.42
C ILE A 274 -2.27 -6.41 -14.72
N GLY A 275 -2.16 -5.94 -13.47
CA GLY A 275 -0.94 -6.05 -12.68
C GLY A 275 -0.52 -7.51 -12.45
N SER A 276 -1.45 -8.38 -12.10
CA SER A 276 -1.16 -9.80 -11.87
C SER A 276 -0.63 -10.51 -13.12
N LEU A 277 -1.08 -10.14 -14.32
CA LEU A 277 -0.59 -10.69 -15.59
C LEU A 277 0.91 -10.43 -15.80
N VAL A 278 1.42 -9.31 -15.30
CA VAL A 278 2.85 -8.95 -15.41
C VAL A 278 3.61 -9.23 -14.11
N ASN A 279 3.05 -10.06 -13.25
CA ASN A 279 3.59 -10.39 -11.93
C ASN A 279 3.84 -9.16 -11.04
N ALA A 280 2.96 -8.17 -11.12
CA ALA A 280 2.94 -7.02 -10.22
C ALA A 280 1.98 -7.28 -9.03
N PHE A 281 1.62 -6.23 -8.31
CA PHE A 281 0.95 -6.31 -7.01
C PHE A 281 -0.54 -5.94 -7.10
N PRO A 282 -1.33 -6.22 -6.06
CA PRO A 282 -2.64 -5.61 -5.90
C PRO A 282 -2.52 -4.11 -5.65
N TYR A 283 -3.42 -3.32 -6.24
CA TYR A 283 -3.41 -1.86 -6.20
C TYR A 283 -4.58 -1.31 -5.40
N THR A 284 -4.31 -0.23 -4.66
CA THR A 284 -5.31 0.54 -3.93
C THR A 284 -5.00 2.03 -4.03
N THR A 285 -5.92 2.87 -3.56
CA THR A 285 -5.69 4.32 -3.49
C THR A 285 -4.63 4.66 -2.45
N TYR A 286 -3.74 5.55 -2.80
CA TYR A 286 -2.66 6.02 -1.94
C TYR A 286 -3.18 7.12 -1.01
N SER A 287 -3.46 6.80 0.24
CA SER A 287 -4.01 7.74 1.23
C SER A 287 -3.07 8.92 1.51
N GLN A 288 -1.74 8.70 1.44
CA GLN A 288 -0.73 9.75 1.58
C GLN A 288 -0.86 10.83 0.50
N ASN A 289 -1.34 10.48 -0.70
CA ASN A 289 -1.54 11.43 -1.79
C ASN A 289 -2.63 12.46 -1.46
N VAL A 290 -3.60 12.12 -0.61
CA VAL A 290 -4.66 13.06 -0.17
C VAL A 290 -4.05 14.28 0.51
N GLY A 291 -3.10 14.07 1.41
CA GLY A 291 -2.36 15.15 2.07
C GLY A 291 -1.56 16.00 1.07
N LEU A 292 -0.93 15.35 0.08
CA LEU A 292 -0.17 16.06 -0.95
C LEU A 292 -1.07 16.91 -1.85
N VAL A 293 -2.22 16.40 -2.27
CA VAL A 293 -3.23 17.18 -3.02
C VAL A 293 -3.72 18.38 -2.22
N GLN A 294 -3.93 18.20 -0.92
CA GLN A 294 -4.35 19.28 -0.02
C GLN A 294 -3.28 20.36 0.09
N ILE A 295 -2.00 19.99 0.29
CA ILE A 295 -0.88 20.93 0.46
C ILE A 295 -0.54 21.63 -0.87
N SER A 296 -0.46 20.88 -1.97
CA SER A 296 -0.09 21.41 -3.28
C SER A 296 -1.21 22.17 -3.96
N GLY A 297 -2.46 21.99 -3.51
CA GLY A 297 -3.65 22.53 -4.15
C GLY A 297 -3.91 22.00 -5.56
N VAL A 298 -3.26 20.91 -5.95
CA VAL A 298 -3.36 20.31 -7.28
C VAL A 298 -4.69 19.57 -7.41
N LYS A 299 -5.65 20.22 -8.07
CA LYS A 299 -6.95 19.63 -8.43
C LYS A 299 -7.01 19.24 -9.93
N SER A 300 -5.95 19.52 -10.66
CA SER A 300 -5.91 19.39 -12.13
C SER A 300 -5.52 17.98 -12.56
N LYS A 301 -6.37 17.35 -13.37
CA LYS A 301 -6.09 16.07 -14.03
C LYS A 301 -4.84 16.11 -14.93
N LYS A 302 -4.51 17.29 -15.49
CA LYS A 302 -3.31 17.45 -16.33
C LYS A 302 -2.02 17.07 -15.58
N VAL A 303 -1.94 17.45 -14.30
CA VAL A 303 -0.79 17.07 -13.45
C VAL A 303 -0.75 15.55 -13.27
N MET A 304 -1.90 14.90 -13.06
CA MET A 304 -1.97 13.45 -12.91
C MET A 304 -1.60 12.72 -14.22
N TYR A 305 -2.01 13.19 -15.39
CA TYR A 305 -1.60 12.57 -16.66
C TYR A 305 -0.09 12.67 -16.91
N VAL A 306 0.53 13.80 -16.59
CA VAL A 306 1.99 13.92 -16.68
C VAL A 306 2.68 13.03 -15.64
N MET A 307 2.12 12.91 -14.43
CA MET A 307 2.59 11.96 -13.42
C MET A 307 2.54 10.51 -13.92
N VAL A 308 1.41 10.12 -14.53
CA VAL A 308 1.27 8.78 -15.16
C VAL A 308 2.37 8.53 -16.16
N LEU A 309 2.61 9.49 -17.08
CA LEU A 309 3.67 9.36 -18.07
C LEU A 309 5.05 9.18 -17.42
N LEU A 310 5.34 9.94 -16.37
CA LEU A 310 6.59 9.82 -15.63
C LEU A 310 6.73 8.44 -14.97
N LEU A 311 5.66 7.91 -14.36
CA LEU A 311 5.66 6.57 -13.75
C LEU A 311 5.90 5.47 -14.79
N LEU A 312 5.26 5.56 -15.97
CA LEU A 312 5.48 4.62 -17.06
C LEU A 312 6.94 4.65 -17.54
N VAL A 313 7.52 5.84 -17.70
CA VAL A 313 8.93 6.01 -18.08
C VAL A 313 9.85 5.46 -16.97
N PHE A 314 9.63 5.81 -15.72
CA PHE A 314 10.47 5.37 -14.60
C PHE A 314 10.41 3.86 -14.39
N GLY A 315 9.22 3.27 -14.50
CA GLY A 315 9.05 1.82 -14.41
C GLY A 315 9.63 1.05 -15.60
N SER A 316 9.84 1.72 -16.74
CA SER A 316 10.52 1.13 -17.91
C SER A 316 12.05 1.17 -17.82
N ILE A 317 12.62 1.79 -16.79
CA ILE A 317 14.07 1.93 -16.60
C ILE A 317 14.50 1.09 -15.39
N PRO A 318 14.99 -0.16 -15.59
CA PRO A 318 15.37 -1.06 -14.48
C PRO A 318 16.41 -0.45 -13.53
N LYS A 319 17.29 0.43 -14.01
CA LYS A 319 18.23 1.15 -13.14
C LYS A 319 17.54 1.93 -12.03
N ILE A 320 16.35 2.48 -12.28
CA ILE A 320 15.55 3.19 -11.26
C ILE A 320 15.01 2.20 -10.21
N GLY A 321 14.58 1.00 -10.64
CA GLY A 321 14.22 -0.08 -9.73
C GLY A 321 15.41 -0.59 -8.93
N ALA A 322 16.55 -0.77 -9.57
CA ALA A 322 17.79 -1.21 -8.91
C ALA A 322 18.32 -0.19 -7.88
N LEU A 323 18.08 1.12 -8.06
CA LEU A 323 18.40 2.11 -7.03
C LEU A 323 17.61 1.92 -5.75
N ALA A 324 16.43 1.32 -5.81
CA ALA A 324 15.65 1.01 -4.63
C ALA A 324 16.17 -0.25 -3.90
N THR A 325 16.73 -1.22 -4.63
CA THR A 325 17.23 -2.47 -4.04
C THR A 325 18.56 -2.33 -3.32
N ILE A 326 19.35 -1.29 -3.63
CA ILE A 326 20.62 -1.03 -2.92
C ILE A 326 20.42 -0.37 -1.55
N VAL A 327 19.21 0.07 -1.22
CA VAL A 327 18.91 0.69 0.07
C VAL A 327 19.01 -0.37 1.17
N PRO A 328 19.92 -0.21 2.17
CA PRO A 328 20.06 -1.20 3.23
C PRO A 328 18.80 -1.32 4.10
N GLN A 329 18.54 -2.52 4.60
CA GLN A 329 17.35 -2.80 5.42
C GLN A 329 17.16 -1.85 6.60
N PRO A 330 18.21 -1.46 7.39
CA PRO A 330 18.02 -0.50 8.46
C PRO A 330 17.57 0.89 7.99
N VAL A 331 18.04 1.35 6.83
CA VAL A 331 17.61 2.62 6.21
C VAL A 331 16.12 2.54 5.82
N LEU A 332 15.72 1.43 5.19
CA LEU A 332 14.32 1.17 4.88
C LEU A 332 13.48 1.14 6.16
N GLY A 333 13.95 0.45 7.23
CA GLY A 333 13.26 0.36 8.50
C GLY A 333 12.99 1.74 9.12
N GLY A 334 13.99 2.64 9.13
CA GLY A 334 13.85 4.02 9.60
C GLY A 334 12.79 4.81 8.82
N ALA A 335 12.75 4.64 7.49
CA ALA A 335 11.75 5.27 6.63
C ALA A 335 10.35 4.65 6.82
N MET A 336 10.28 3.33 6.98
CA MET A 336 9.02 2.59 7.17
C MET A 336 8.28 3.00 8.45
N ILE A 337 8.98 3.30 9.54
CA ILE A 337 8.36 3.82 10.77
C ILE A 337 7.58 5.10 10.50
N SER A 338 8.17 6.05 9.78
CA SER A 338 7.45 7.29 9.43
C SER A 338 6.29 7.03 8.47
N MET A 339 6.43 6.11 7.51
CA MET A 339 5.36 5.79 6.55
C MET A 339 4.19 5.07 7.21
N PHE A 340 4.45 3.99 7.93
CA PHE A 340 3.38 3.24 8.58
C PHE A 340 2.75 4.03 9.72
N GLY A 341 3.56 4.83 10.43
CA GLY A 341 3.07 5.81 11.39
C GLY A 341 2.14 6.85 10.76
N MET A 342 2.43 7.31 9.54
CA MET A 342 1.53 8.21 8.80
C MET A 342 0.23 7.50 8.39
N VAL A 343 0.27 6.25 7.95
CA VAL A 343 -0.96 5.48 7.65
C VAL A 343 -1.81 5.36 8.91
N LEU A 344 -1.19 4.99 10.05
CA LEU A 344 -1.86 4.95 11.35
C LEU A 344 -2.51 6.30 11.70
N ALA A 345 -1.76 7.40 11.56
CA ALA A 345 -2.24 8.75 11.85
C ALA A 345 -3.41 9.16 10.94
N TYR A 346 -3.40 8.74 9.66
CA TYR A 346 -4.55 8.95 8.77
C TYR A 346 -5.79 8.16 9.22
N GLY A 347 -5.61 6.93 9.67
CA GLY A 347 -6.69 6.14 10.26
C GLY A 347 -7.31 6.85 11.46
N VAL A 348 -6.48 7.32 12.39
CA VAL A 348 -6.91 8.11 13.56
C VAL A 348 -7.62 9.40 13.14
N LYS A 349 -7.08 10.12 12.13
CA LYS A 349 -7.74 11.32 11.58
C LYS A 349 -9.12 11.01 11.00
N MET A 350 -9.28 9.87 10.32
CA MET A 350 -10.59 9.42 9.80
C MET A 350 -11.56 9.11 10.95
N LEU A 351 -11.07 8.45 12.02
CA LEU A 351 -11.84 8.21 13.23
C LEU A 351 -12.31 9.50 13.91
N GLY A 352 -11.58 10.62 13.76
CA GLY A 352 -11.98 11.94 14.24
C GLY A 352 -13.33 12.44 13.68
N ASN A 353 -13.82 11.86 12.58
CA ASN A 353 -15.15 12.13 12.04
C ASN A 353 -16.24 11.20 12.62
N THR A 354 -15.88 10.36 13.59
CA THR A 354 -16.80 9.43 14.26
C THR A 354 -17.38 10.09 15.52
N ASP A 355 -18.66 9.85 15.77
CA ASP A 355 -19.29 10.27 17.01
C ASP A 355 -18.82 9.39 18.17
N PHE A 356 -17.85 9.87 18.92
CA PHE A 356 -17.29 9.17 20.10
C PHE A 356 -18.20 9.20 21.34
N ALA A 357 -19.27 9.99 21.34
CA ALA A 357 -20.27 9.95 22.42
C ALA A 357 -21.06 8.64 22.39
N LYS A 358 -21.12 7.98 21.25
CA LYS A 358 -21.75 6.67 21.11
C LYS A 358 -20.82 5.56 21.58
N GLN A 359 -21.21 4.87 22.66
CA GLN A 359 -20.43 3.74 23.21
C GLN A 359 -20.25 2.61 22.21
N GLU A 360 -21.22 2.42 21.31
CA GLU A 360 -21.16 1.44 20.22
C GLU A 360 -19.96 1.67 19.29
N ASN A 361 -19.70 2.93 18.94
CA ASN A 361 -18.56 3.27 18.09
C ASN A 361 -17.22 3.01 18.80
N LEU A 362 -17.13 3.33 20.10
CA LEU A 362 -15.94 3.01 20.89
C LEU A 362 -15.70 1.49 20.95
N MET A 363 -16.75 0.70 21.11
CA MET A 363 -16.64 -0.76 21.16
C MET A 363 -16.22 -1.35 19.81
N ILE A 364 -16.73 -0.81 18.69
CA ILE A 364 -16.31 -1.21 17.34
C ILE A 364 -14.82 -0.99 17.18
N ILE A 365 -14.30 0.21 17.53
CA ILE A 365 -12.88 0.54 17.43
C ILE A 365 -12.05 -0.36 18.33
N ALA A 366 -12.44 -0.49 19.62
CA ALA A 366 -11.71 -1.28 20.61
C ALA A 366 -11.54 -2.73 20.18
N CYS A 367 -12.64 -3.39 19.78
CA CYS A 367 -12.61 -4.80 19.40
C CYS A 367 -11.90 -5.02 18.05
N SER A 368 -12.14 -4.16 17.04
CA SER A 368 -11.53 -4.34 15.72
C SER A 368 -10.02 -4.09 15.75
N VAL A 369 -9.58 -2.98 16.36
CA VAL A 369 -8.15 -2.65 16.48
C VAL A 369 -7.46 -3.62 17.43
N GLY A 370 -8.11 -3.95 18.58
CA GLY A 370 -7.55 -4.88 19.56
C GLY A 370 -7.32 -6.29 18.98
N LEU A 371 -8.30 -6.85 18.27
CA LEU A 371 -8.15 -8.17 17.64
C LEU A 371 -7.17 -8.13 16.46
N GLY A 372 -7.20 -7.07 15.65
CA GLY A 372 -6.25 -6.90 14.56
C GLY A 372 -4.81 -6.86 15.03
N LEU A 373 -4.54 -6.08 16.08
CA LEU A 373 -3.21 -6.03 16.70
C LEU A 373 -2.87 -7.34 17.41
N GLY A 374 -3.81 -7.92 18.13
CA GLY A 374 -3.62 -9.17 18.88
C GLY A 374 -3.13 -10.31 18.01
N VAL A 375 -3.75 -10.52 16.85
CA VAL A 375 -3.31 -11.54 15.88
C VAL A 375 -1.93 -11.25 15.33
N THR A 376 -1.62 -9.99 15.06
CA THR A 376 -0.31 -9.62 14.52
C THR A 376 0.82 -9.85 15.54
N THR A 377 0.53 -9.64 16.83
CA THR A 377 1.51 -9.83 17.91
C THR A 377 1.62 -11.28 18.37
N VAL A 378 0.53 -12.05 18.28
CA VAL A 378 0.47 -13.46 18.68
C VAL A 378 -0.08 -14.33 17.52
N PRO A 379 0.70 -14.53 16.43
CA PRO A 379 0.21 -15.22 15.23
C PRO A 379 -0.24 -16.68 15.50
N THR A 380 0.31 -17.31 16.53
CA THR A 380 0.01 -18.70 16.90
C THR A 380 -1.27 -18.85 17.69
N ALA A 381 -1.93 -17.76 18.12
CA ALA A 381 -3.13 -17.80 18.94
C ALA A 381 -4.26 -18.64 18.30
N PHE A 382 -4.35 -18.64 16.99
CA PHE A 382 -5.37 -19.34 16.21
C PHE A 382 -4.82 -20.52 15.39
N ALA A 383 -3.56 -20.95 15.62
CA ALA A 383 -2.89 -21.97 14.81
C ALA A 383 -3.58 -23.35 14.81
N GLN A 384 -4.36 -23.66 15.84
CA GLN A 384 -5.10 -24.95 15.96
C GLN A 384 -6.48 -24.94 15.29
N LEU A 385 -6.93 -23.78 14.77
CA LEU A 385 -8.20 -23.71 14.07
C LEU A 385 -8.13 -24.38 12.69
N PRO A 386 -9.27 -24.88 12.16
CA PRO A 386 -9.34 -25.40 10.81
C PRO A 386 -8.84 -24.36 9.79
N SER A 387 -8.19 -24.83 8.72
CA SER A 387 -7.56 -23.99 7.68
C SER A 387 -8.52 -22.95 7.09
N PHE A 388 -9.80 -23.30 6.93
CA PHE A 388 -10.85 -22.38 6.47
C PHE A 388 -11.06 -21.18 7.41
N ILE A 389 -10.95 -21.38 8.73
CA ILE A 389 -11.10 -20.28 9.71
C ILE A 389 -9.78 -19.49 9.80
N ARG A 390 -8.66 -20.19 9.72
CA ARG A 390 -7.32 -19.59 9.78
C ARG A 390 -7.09 -18.53 8.69
N MET A 391 -7.65 -18.70 7.49
CA MET A 391 -7.55 -17.70 6.43
C MET A 391 -8.06 -16.31 6.86
N PHE A 392 -9.02 -16.25 7.81
CA PHE A 392 -9.55 -14.99 8.35
C PHE A 392 -8.76 -14.51 9.57
N THR A 393 -8.14 -15.43 10.32
CA THR A 393 -7.46 -15.14 11.57
C THR A 393 -5.94 -15.06 11.45
N ASP A 394 -5.34 -15.51 10.37
CA ASP A 394 -3.89 -15.41 10.16
C ASP A 394 -3.43 -13.98 9.79
N SER A 395 -4.36 -13.09 9.45
CA SER A 395 -4.08 -11.68 9.15
C SER A 395 -4.85 -10.76 10.08
N GLY A 396 -4.13 -9.96 10.87
CA GLY A 396 -4.74 -8.96 11.76
C GLY A 396 -5.57 -7.92 11.01
N ILE A 397 -5.16 -7.56 9.80
CA ILE A 397 -5.91 -6.62 8.95
C ILE A 397 -7.26 -7.23 8.55
N VAL A 398 -7.25 -8.49 8.10
CA VAL A 398 -8.47 -9.20 7.68
C VAL A 398 -9.41 -9.37 8.86
N LEU A 399 -8.92 -9.93 9.97
CA LEU A 399 -9.76 -10.16 11.17
C LEU A 399 -10.34 -8.86 11.71
N GLY A 400 -9.50 -7.84 11.89
CA GLY A 400 -9.95 -6.55 12.42
C GLY A 400 -10.97 -5.88 11.49
N THR A 401 -10.81 -6.00 10.17
CA THR A 401 -11.79 -5.47 9.20
C THR A 401 -13.12 -6.18 9.31
N ILE A 402 -13.13 -7.52 9.38
CA ILE A 402 -14.36 -8.31 9.53
C ILE A 402 -15.07 -7.91 10.83
N VAL A 403 -14.33 -7.80 11.93
CA VAL A 403 -14.89 -7.39 13.24
C VAL A 403 -15.48 -5.98 13.15
N ALA A 404 -14.77 -5.02 12.53
CA ALA A 404 -15.29 -3.66 12.36
C ALA A 404 -16.62 -3.63 11.60
N ILE A 405 -16.70 -4.39 10.49
CA ILE A 405 -17.92 -4.46 9.66
C ILE A 405 -19.07 -5.13 10.43
N VAL A 406 -18.80 -6.31 10.99
CA VAL A 406 -19.84 -7.10 11.69
C VAL A 406 -20.41 -6.32 12.88
N MET A 407 -19.52 -5.76 13.70
CA MET A 407 -19.97 -4.97 14.87
C MET A 407 -20.71 -3.70 14.44
N ASN A 408 -20.27 -3.02 13.38
CA ASN A 408 -20.99 -1.86 12.86
C ASN A 408 -22.40 -2.24 12.36
N LEU A 409 -22.54 -3.38 11.70
CA LEU A 409 -23.84 -3.89 11.26
C LEU A 409 -24.74 -4.27 12.43
N ILE A 410 -24.19 -4.77 13.53
CA ILE A 410 -24.95 -5.14 14.73
C ILE A 410 -25.37 -3.90 15.51
N PHE A 411 -24.45 -3.00 15.80
CA PHE A 411 -24.68 -1.88 16.71
C PHE A 411 -25.27 -0.63 16.03
N ASN A 412 -24.88 -0.33 14.80
CA ASN A 412 -25.30 0.88 14.09
C ASN A 412 -26.38 0.61 13.03
N ARG A 413 -26.94 -0.61 12.97
CA ARG A 413 -28.10 -0.90 12.13
C ARG A 413 -29.29 -0.13 12.71
N LYS A 414 -29.77 0.91 12.03
CA LYS A 414 -31.05 1.52 12.38
C LYS A 414 -32.10 0.41 12.36
N SER A 415 -32.70 0.10 13.51
CA SER A 415 -33.95 -0.66 13.53
C SER A 415 -34.94 0.13 12.69
N LYS A 416 -35.44 -0.48 11.63
CA LYS A 416 -36.48 0.08 10.78
C LYS A 416 -37.76 0.28 11.62
#